data_cd3a453193a18a9d59dfc667da59afd4
#
_entry.id   cd3a453193a18a9d59dfc667da59afd4
#
_cell.length_a   1.000
_cell.length_b   1.000
_cell.length_c   1.000
_cell.angle_alpha   90.00
_cell.angle_beta   90.00
_cell.angle_gamma   90.00
#
_symmetry.space_group_name_H-M   'P 1'
#
loop_
_entity.id
_entity.type
_entity.pdbx_description
1 polymer ?
#
loop_
_entity_poly.entity_id
_entity_poly.type
_entity_poly.pdbx_seq_one_letter_code
_entity_poly.pdbx_strand_id
1 'polypeptide(L)'
;MPLILIAAPATEPVTSAEVKTSARIDGTEFDTQIAIIIPAIRAAAEQELGRRLITQTVEMAMDEFPTNEIDLTLPDAQSITSIKYLDDSGVEQTLSSSVYALDADSTPSRVLLKYGQTWPSTQDVPNAVRVRFVVGYGDAAAVPSNVKLWIIAQCCAALDNQAPLPWIDRLLDVERVHTCG
;
A
#
# COMPACT_ATOMS: atom_id res chain seq x y z
N MET A 1 -6.91 0.38 -12.99
CA MET A 1 -5.56 -0.15 -13.24
C MET A 1 -5.29 -1.24 -12.21
N PRO A 2 -4.78 -2.43 -12.61
CA PRO A 2 -4.46 -3.49 -11.67
C PRO A 2 -3.22 -3.10 -10.84
N LEU A 3 -3.30 -3.34 -9.53
CA LEU A 3 -2.20 -3.17 -8.59
C LEU A 3 -1.76 -4.56 -8.10
N ILE A 4 -0.50 -4.90 -8.32
CA ILE A 4 0.07 -6.22 -8.01
C ILE A 4 1.05 -6.06 -6.84
N LEU A 5 0.91 -6.89 -5.81
CA LEU A 5 1.89 -6.97 -4.72
C LEU A 5 3.13 -7.73 -5.20
N ILE A 6 4.29 -7.08 -5.17
CA ILE A 6 5.58 -7.66 -5.58
C ILE A 6 6.36 -8.16 -4.36
N ALA A 7 6.45 -7.34 -3.31
CA ALA A 7 7.05 -7.72 -2.05
C ALA A 7 6.11 -7.36 -0.91
N ALA A 8 5.72 -8.37 -0.15
CA ALA A 8 4.88 -8.21 1.03
C ALA A 8 5.63 -7.44 2.14
N PRO A 9 4.92 -6.83 3.10
CA PRO A 9 5.54 -6.19 4.24
C PRO A 9 6.40 -7.20 5.03
N ALA A 10 7.58 -6.75 5.46
CA ALA A 10 8.52 -7.58 6.23
C ALA A 10 8.10 -7.75 7.70
N THR A 11 7.25 -6.85 8.20
CA THR A 11 6.76 -6.84 9.58
C THR A 11 5.27 -6.50 9.59
N GLU A 12 4.61 -6.79 10.69
CA GLU A 12 3.22 -6.39 10.90
C GLU A 12 3.15 -5.10 11.75
N PRO A 13 2.07 -4.30 11.65
CA PRO A 13 1.92 -3.05 12.41
C PRO A 13 1.77 -3.28 13.92
N VAL A 14 1.33 -4.48 14.32
CA VAL A 14 1.18 -4.90 15.71
C VAL A 14 1.77 -6.29 15.91
N THR A 15 2.23 -6.57 17.11
CA THR A 15 2.84 -7.85 17.48
C THR A 15 1.82 -8.81 18.11
N SER A 16 2.11 -10.12 18.06
CA SER A 16 1.32 -11.12 18.77
C SER A 16 1.27 -10.86 20.29
N ALA A 17 2.33 -10.31 20.87
CA ALA A 17 2.39 -9.97 22.29
C ALA A 17 1.42 -8.83 22.65
N GLU A 18 1.28 -7.81 21.82
CA GLU A 18 0.33 -6.70 21.99
C GLU A 18 -1.12 -7.21 21.92
N VAL A 19 -1.42 -8.08 20.96
CA VAL A 19 -2.74 -8.70 20.82
C VAL A 19 -3.05 -9.58 22.03
N LYS A 20 -2.14 -10.46 22.47
CA LYS A 20 -2.31 -11.30 23.66
C LYS A 20 -2.55 -10.48 24.91
N THR A 21 -1.75 -9.44 25.13
CA THR A 21 -1.91 -8.54 26.28
C THR A 21 -3.30 -7.92 26.29
N SER A 22 -3.78 -7.46 25.14
CA SER A 22 -5.09 -6.83 24.99
C SER A 22 -6.23 -7.81 25.19
N ALA A 23 -6.09 -9.03 24.67
CA ALA A 23 -7.06 -10.11 24.79
C ALA A 23 -6.97 -10.86 26.15
N ARG A 24 -6.02 -10.51 27.01
CA ARG A 24 -5.76 -11.19 28.31
C ARG A 24 -5.52 -12.69 28.15
N ILE A 25 -4.77 -13.05 27.10
CA ILE A 25 -4.41 -14.44 26.79
C ILE A 25 -3.01 -14.70 27.31
N ASP A 26 -2.88 -15.70 28.18
CA ASP A 26 -1.62 -16.26 28.62
C ASP A 26 -1.34 -17.58 27.85
N GLY A 27 -0.07 -17.92 27.67
CA GLY A 27 0.30 -19.16 26.98
C GLY A 27 0.49 -19.02 25.47
N THR A 28 0.55 -20.14 24.76
CA THR A 28 0.90 -20.23 23.34
C THR A 28 -0.16 -20.88 22.46
N GLU A 29 -1.30 -21.25 23.04
CA GLU A 29 -2.37 -22.00 22.36
C GLU A 29 -2.94 -21.25 21.16
N PHE A 30 -2.94 -19.92 21.21
CA PHE A 30 -3.49 -19.05 20.16
C PHE A 30 -2.43 -18.48 19.20
N ASP A 31 -1.14 -18.77 19.39
CA ASP A 31 -0.06 -18.14 18.59
C ASP A 31 -0.22 -18.37 17.09
N THR A 32 -0.56 -19.59 16.69
CA THR A 32 -0.79 -19.92 15.27
C THR A 32 -2.00 -19.16 14.71
N GLN A 33 -3.05 -19.01 15.47
CA GLN A 33 -4.25 -18.29 15.04
C GLN A 33 -3.98 -16.80 14.95
N ILE A 34 -3.31 -16.20 15.93
CA ILE A 34 -2.92 -14.78 15.94
C ILE A 34 -2.01 -14.47 14.75
N ALA A 35 -1.06 -15.34 14.42
CA ALA A 35 -0.18 -15.17 13.27
C ALA A 35 -0.92 -15.10 11.91
N ILE A 36 -2.12 -15.67 11.81
CA ILE A 36 -2.98 -15.59 10.63
C ILE A 36 -3.89 -14.38 10.69
N ILE A 37 -4.44 -14.06 11.87
CA ILE A 37 -5.40 -12.98 12.07
C ILE A 37 -4.75 -11.61 11.83
N ILE A 38 -3.55 -11.35 12.37
CA ILE A 38 -2.89 -10.04 12.24
C ILE A 38 -2.75 -9.60 10.78
N PRO A 39 -2.13 -10.38 9.88
CA PRO A 39 -2.00 -9.97 8.47
C PRO A 39 -3.35 -9.86 7.75
N ALA A 40 -4.34 -10.66 8.10
CA ALA A 40 -5.68 -10.56 7.53
C ALA A 40 -6.38 -9.24 7.95
N ILE A 41 -6.31 -8.87 9.22
CA ILE A 41 -6.87 -7.62 9.74
C ILE A 41 -6.10 -6.41 9.20
N ARG A 42 -4.76 -6.49 9.10
CA ARG A 42 -3.97 -5.44 8.43
C ARG A 42 -4.44 -5.23 6.99
N ALA A 43 -4.62 -6.29 6.22
CA ALA A 43 -5.10 -6.19 4.84
C ALA A 43 -6.49 -5.55 4.74
N ALA A 44 -7.39 -5.86 5.68
CA ALA A 44 -8.70 -5.23 5.78
C ALA A 44 -8.58 -3.73 6.11
N ALA A 45 -7.71 -3.35 7.06
CA ALA A 45 -7.44 -1.94 7.38
C ALA A 45 -6.88 -1.17 6.16
N GLU A 46 -5.93 -1.75 5.42
CA GLU A 46 -5.36 -1.16 4.22
C GLU A 46 -6.41 -0.92 3.12
N GLN A 47 -7.34 -1.85 2.97
CA GLN A 47 -8.46 -1.70 2.03
C GLN A 47 -9.42 -0.60 2.46
N GLU A 48 -9.78 -0.55 3.73
CA GLU A 48 -10.69 0.45 4.30
C GLU A 48 -10.12 1.87 4.25
N LEU A 49 -8.80 1.99 4.46
CA LEU A 49 -8.07 3.25 4.45
C LEU A 49 -7.71 3.73 3.03
N GLY A 50 -7.69 2.85 2.04
CA GLY A 50 -7.19 3.15 0.70
C GLY A 50 -5.67 3.41 0.66
N ARG A 51 -4.90 2.87 1.61
CA ARG A 51 -3.43 3.05 1.71
C ARG A 51 -2.73 1.83 2.27
N ARG A 52 -1.41 1.79 2.18
CA ARG A 52 -0.57 0.73 2.75
C ARG A 52 -0.01 1.16 4.11
N LEU A 53 -0.04 0.27 5.09
CA LEU A 53 0.39 0.57 6.46
C LEU A 53 1.89 0.36 6.65
N ILE A 54 2.41 -0.75 6.17
CA ILE A 54 3.82 -1.10 6.28
C ILE A 54 4.46 -1.00 4.90
N THR A 55 5.74 -0.64 4.86
CA THR A 55 6.53 -0.60 3.62
C THR A 55 6.40 -1.89 2.84
N GLN A 56 5.94 -1.79 1.61
CA GLN A 56 5.80 -2.89 0.66
C GLN A 56 6.06 -2.41 -0.76
N THR A 57 6.38 -3.33 -1.66
CA THR A 57 6.60 -3.01 -3.06
C THR A 57 5.43 -3.48 -3.89
N VAL A 58 4.88 -2.57 -4.68
CA VAL A 58 3.76 -2.84 -5.57
C VAL A 58 4.12 -2.48 -7.01
N GLU A 59 3.39 -3.04 -7.95
CA GLU A 59 3.51 -2.72 -9.37
C GLU A 59 2.13 -2.38 -9.92
N MET A 60 2.06 -1.26 -10.61
CA MET A 60 0.87 -0.80 -11.33
C MET A 60 1.12 -0.96 -12.83
N ALA A 61 0.12 -1.47 -13.56
CA ALA A 61 0.17 -1.61 -15.01
C ALA A 61 -0.83 -0.66 -15.68
N MET A 62 -0.43 -0.09 -16.83
CA MET A 62 -1.24 0.75 -17.70
C MET A 62 -0.91 0.45 -19.16
N ASP A 63 -1.82 0.78 -20.08
CA ASP A 63 -1.68 0.43 -21.48
C ASP A 63 -0.72 1.39 -22.23
N GLU A 64 -0.67 2.65 -21.79
CA GLU A 64 0.19 3.69 -22.36
C GLU A 64 0.61 4.70 -21.29
N PHE A 65 1.61 5.52 -21.57
CA PHE A 65 1.92 6.67 -20.72
C PHE A 65 0.81 7.73 -20.86
N PRO A 66 0.38 8.34 -19.74
CA PRO A 66 -0.58 9.44 -19.80
C PRO A 66 0.05 10.71 -20.38
N THR A 67 -0.78 11.66 -20.82
CA THR A 67 -0.30 12.91 -21.39
C THR A 67 0.48 13.78 -20.39
N ASN A 68 0.08 13.73 -19.12
CA ASN A 68 0.64 14.58 -18.06
C ASN A 68 1.46 13.75 -17.05
N GLU A 69 0.87 13.47 -15.91
CA GLU A 69 1.45 12.72 -14.81
C GLU A 69 0.88 11.30 -14.67
N ILE A 70 1.63 10.43 -14.04
CA ILE A 70 1.16 9.10 -13.67
C ILE A 70 0.66 9.16 -12.22
N ASP A 71 -0.65 8.99 -12.03
CA ASP A 71 -1.23 8.80 -10.69
C ASP A 71 -0.98 7.37 -10.20
N LEU A 72 -0.34 7.23 -9.05
CA LEU A 72 0.05 5.93 -8.50
C LEU A 72 -1.11 5.18 -7.82
N THR A 73 -2.30 5.77 -7.78
CA THR A 73 -3.52 5.24 -7.14
C THR A 73 -3.43 5.02 -5.62
N LEU A 74 -2.24 5.08 -5.05
CA LEU A 74 -1.98 5.01 -3.61
C LEU A 74 -1.24 6.26 -3.13
N PRO A 75 -1.52 6.74 -1.93
CA PRO A 75 -0.69 7.73 -1.25
C PRO A 75 0.57 7.10 -0.65
N ASP A 76 1.41 7.93 -0.06
CA ASP A 76 2.57 7.52 0.73
C ASP A 76 3.60 6.71 -0.07
N ALA A 77 3.74 7.00 -1.37
CA ALA A 77 4.81 6.42 -2.17
C ALA A 77 6.17 6.96 -1.70
N GLN A 78 7.08 6.06 -1.31
CA GLN A 78 8.40 6.40 -0.78
C GLN A 78 9.44 6.56 -1.91
N SER A 79 9.37 5.71 -2.92
CA SER A 79 10.30 5.73 -4.05
C SER A 79 9.78 4.94 -5.24
N ILE A 80 10.25 5.30 -6.44
CA ILE A 80 10.04 4.53 -7.66
C ILE A 80 11.21 3.56 -7.83
N THR A 81 10.91 2.27 -7.89
CA THR A 81 11.91 1.22 -8.11
C THR A 81 12.29 1.13 -9.58
N SER A 82 11.30 1.13 -10.47
CA SER A 82 11.49 1.13 -11.93
C SER A 82 10.21 1.52 -12.66
N ILE A 83 10.37 2.12 -13.83
CA ILE A 83 9.31 2.26 -14.81
C ILE A 83 9.78 1.51 -16.06
N LYS A 84 9.06 0.45 -16.43
CA LYS A 84 9.33 -0.35 -17.61
C LYS A 84 8.23 -0.17 -18.62
N TYR A 85 8.57 -0.25 -19.90
CA TYR A 85 7.61 -0.12 -20.99
C TYR A 85 8.03 -0.95 -22.19
N LEU A 86 7.07 -1.32 -23.02
CA LEU A 86 7.32 -1.91 -24.35
C LEU A 86 7.43 -0.77 -25.35
N ASP A 87 8.56 -0.69 -26.05
CA ASP A 87 8.74 0.28 -27.14
C ASP A 87 7.93 -0.13 -28.40
N ASP A 88 7.92 0.73 -29.42
CA ASP A 88 7.17 0.48 -30.68
C ASP A 88 7.56 -0.82 -31.38
N SER A 89 8.71 -1.39 -31.06
CA SER A 89 9.19 -2.69 -31.57
C SER A 89 8.81 -3.87 -30.67
N GLY A 90 8.16 -3.62 -29.54
CA GLY A 90 7.80 -4.64 -28.55
C GLY A 90 8.95 -5.08 -27.64
N VAL A 91 10.03 -4.31 -27.59
CA VAL A 91 11.15 -4.58 -26.69
C VAL A 91 10.96 -3.88 -25.36
N GLU A 92 11.12 -4.63 -24.24
CA GLU A 92 11.03 -4.05 -22.91
C GLU A 92 12.20 -3.08 -22.66
N GLN A 93 11.87 -1.85 -22.36
CA GLN A 93 12.79 -0.78 -21.98
C GLN A 93 12.59 -0.39 -20.52
N THR A 94 13.64 0.18 -19.91
CA THR A 94 13.55 0.80 -18.58
C THR A 94 13.73 2.30 -18.73
N LEU A 95 12.73 3.07 -18.26
CA LEU A 95 12.79 4.52 -18.29
C LEU A 95 13.84 5.04 -17.29
N SER A 96 14.75 5.90 -17.77
CA SER A 96 15.77 6.50 -16.92
C SER A 96 15.14 7.38 -15.82
N SER A 97 15.61 7.28 -14.59
CA SER A 97 15.20 8.14 -13.47
C SER A 97 15.55 9.63 -13.69
N SER A 98 16.35 9.94 -14.70
CA SER A 98 16.62 11.33 -15.13
C SER A 98 15.41 12.00 -15.79
N VAL A 99 14.46 11.23 -16.32
CA VAL A 99 13.27 11.70 -17.07
C VAL A 99 12.13 12.13 -16.14
N TYR A 100 11.99 11.49 -14.98
CA TYR A 100 10.85 11.68 -14.08
C TYR A 100 11.26 12.03 -12.65
N ALA A 101 10.29 12.50 -11.88
CA ALA A 101 10.39 12.73 -10.44
C ALA A 101 9.15 12.20 -9.73
N LEU A 102 9.31 11.69 -8.51
CA LEU A 102 8.21 11.32 -7.63
C LEU A 102 7.72 12.58 -6.89
N ASP A 103 6.41 12.83 -6.94
CA ASP A 103 5.69 13.71 -6.04
C ASP A 103 5.01 12.83 -4.98
N ALA A 104 5.68 12.69 -3.84
CA ALA A 104 5.21 11.88 -2.72
C ALA A 104 4.19 12.62 -1.83
N ASP A 105 4.16 13.95 -1.91
CA ASP A 105 3.31 14.80 -1.05
C ASP A 105 1.85 14.87 -1.55
N SER A 106 1.62 14.49 -2.80
CA SER A 106 0.27 14.43 -3.36
C SER A 106 -0.50 13.19 -2.89
N THR A 107 -1.82 13.30 -2.87
CA THR A 107 -2.74 12.21 -2.53
C THR A 107 -3.77 12.03 -3.65
N PRO A 108 -3.67 10.95 -4.46
CA PRO A 108 -2.60 9.93 -4.48
C PRO A 108 -1.22 10.51 -4.87
N SER A 109 -0.15 9.77 -4.56
CA SER A 109 1.20 10.14 -5.01
C SER A 109 1.32 10.06 -6.53
N ARG A 110 2.19 10.87 -7.14
CA ARG A 110 2.28 11.02 -8.60
C ARG A 110 3.71 10.93 -9.11
N VAL A 111 3.86 10.52 -10.36
CA VAL A 111 5.14 10.61 -11.09
C VAL A 111 5.01 11.68 -12.16
N LEU A 112 5.87 12.68 -12.07
CA LEU A 112 5.89 13.85 -12.94
C LEU A 112 7.06 13.77 -13.90
N LEU A 113 6.91 14.29 -15.12
CA LEU A 113 8.04 14.54 -16.02
C LEU A 113 8.90 15.69 -15.49
N LYS A 114 10.20 15.54 -15.55
CA LYS A 114 11.12 16.65 -15.33
C LYS A 114 11.07 17.64 -16.48
N TYR A 115 11.46 18.89 -16.21
CA TYR A 115 11.43 19.96 -17.20
C TYR A 115 12.14 19.57 -18.52
N GLY A 116 11.46 19.78 -19.63
CA GLY A 116 11.96 19.48 -20.96
C GLY A 116 12.00 18.00 -21.34
N GLN A 117 11.43 17.11 -20.52
CA GLN A 117 11.31 15.68 -20.81
C GLN A 117 9.93 15.35 -21.38
N THR A 118 9.84 14.22 -22.07
CA THR A 118 8.61 13.66 -22.62
C THR A 118 8.54 12.17 -22.33
N TRP A 119 7.34 11.63 -22.21
CA TRP A 119 7.14 10.19 -22.16
C TRP A 119 7.54 9.57 -23.51
N PRO A 120 8.18 8.40 -23.51
CA PRO A 120 8.46 7.67 -24.76
C PRO A 120 7.16 7.12 -25.37
N SER A 121 7.20 6.84 -26.68
CA SER A 121 6.13 6.07 -27.32
C SER A 121 6.14 4.61 -26.85
N THR A 122 4.95 4.01 -26.84
CA THR A 122 4.76 2.62 -26.41
C THR A 122 3.99 1.85 -27.48
N GLN A 123 4.25 0.56 -27.55
CA GLN A 123 3.45 -0.34 -28.36
C GLN A 123 1.98 -0.31 -27.89
N ASP A 124 1.05 -0.29 -28.82
CA ASP A 124 -0.40 -0.30 -28.55
C ASP A 124 -0.86 -1.73 -28.16
N VAL A 125 -0.56 -2.11 -26.92
CA VAL A 125 -0.95 -3.39 -26.31
C VAL A 125 -1.31 -3.19 -24.85
N PRO A 126 -2.20 -4.02 -24.28
CA PRO A 126 -2.55 -3.95 -22.85
C PRO A 126 -1.32 -4.11 -21.95
N ASN A 127 -1.27 -3.29 -20.88
CA ASN A 127 -0.21 -3.30 -19.86
C ASN A 127 1.21 -3.05 -20.43
N ALA A 128 1.32 -2.21 -21.47
CA ALA A 128 2.60 -1.86 -22.09
C ALA A 128 3.52 -1.09 -21.13
N VAL A 129 3.00 -0.42 -20.09
CA VAL A 129 3.77 0.32 -19.09
C VAL A 129 3.57 -0.30 -17.71
N ARG A 130 4.66 -0.47 -16.98
CA ARG A 130 4.66 -1.01 -15.60
C ARG A 130 5.47 -0.10 -14.69
N VAL A 131 4.82 0.40 -13.66
CA VAL A 131 5.44 1.25 -12.64
C VAL A 131 5.55 0.47 -11.35
N ARG A 132 6.78 0.18 -10.93
CA ARG A 132 7.07 -0.49 -9.66
C ARG A 132 7.53 0.53 -8.65
N PHE A 133 6.91 0.56 -7.48
CA PHE A 133 7.20 1.55 -6.45
C PHE A 133 7.04 0.97 -5.05
N VAL A 134 7.72 1.62 -4.11
CA VAL A 134 7.65 1.33 -2.67
C VAL A 134 6.64 2.27 -2.04
N VAL A 135 5.76 1.72 -1.20
CA VAL A 135 4.63 2.47 -0.62
C VAL A 135 4.38 2.03 0.82
N GLY A 136 3.79 2.91 1.62
CA GLY A 136 3.42 2.68 3.01
C GLY A 136 4.00 3.72 3.96
N TYR A 137 3.50 3.79 5.19
CA TYR A 137 4.03 4.75 6.19
C TYR A 137 5.51 4.49 6.56
N GLY A 138 5.96 3.24 6.53
CA GLY A 138 7.31 2.85 6.94
C GLY A 138 7.32 1.51 7.68
N ASP A 139 8.00 1.47 8.80
CA ASP A 139 7.98 0.35 9.73
C ASP A 139 6.76 0.39 10.68
N ALA A 140 6.65 -0.58 11.59
CA ALA A 140 5.57 -0.62 12.56
C ALA A 140 5.49 0.62 13.46
N ALA A 141 6.61 1.32 13.72
CA ALA A 141 6.61 2.52 14.56
C ALA A 141 5.97 3.72 13.85
N ALA A 142 6.05 3.77 12.52
CA ALA A 142 5.47 4.85 11.71
C ALA A 142 3.94 4.75 11.58
N VAL A 143 3.35 3.58 11.85
CA VAL A 143 1.88 3.40 11.75
C VAL A 143 1.18 4.15 12.89
N PRO A 144 0.16 4.99 12.59
CA PRO A 144 -0.57 5.75 13.58
C PRO A 144 -1.19 4.88 14.68
N SER A 145 -1.20 5.39 15.93
CA SER A 145 -1.66 4.63 17.10
C SER A 145 -3.15 4.27 17.05
N ASN A 146 -3.97 5.13 16.43
CA ASN A 146 -5.39 4.86 16.20
C ASN A 146 -5.60 3.65 15.28
N VAL A 147 -4.80 3.52 14.22
CA VAL A 147 -4.84 2.36 13.30
C VAL A 147 -4.38 1.09 14.02
N LYS A 148 -3.31 1.14 14.80
CA LYS A 148 -2.86 0.00 15.61
C LYS A 148 -3.91 -0.43 16.61
N LEU A 149 -4.56 0.51 17.30
CA LEU A 149 -5.63 0.20 18.25
C LEU A 149 -6.81 -0.46 17.54
N TRP A 150 -7.18 0.00 16.35
CA TRP A 150 -8.21 -0.62 15.53
C TRP A 150 -7.84 -2.07 15.21
N ILE A 151 -6.63 -2.32 14.72
CA ILE A 151 -6.14 -3.67 14.38
C ILE A 151 -6.19 -4.59 15.61
N ILE A 152 -5.68 -4.13 16.76
CA ILE A 152 -5.71 -4.92 18.01
C ILE A 152 -7.13 -5.26 18.41
N ALA A 153 -8.04 -4.29 18.37
CA ALA A 153 -9.44 -4.51 18.74
C ALA A 153 -10.14 -5.52 17.80
N GLN A 154 -9.88 -5.45 16.50
CA GLN A 154 -10.39 -6.40 15.52
C GLN A 154 -9.79 -7.81 15.74
N CYS A 155 -8.50 -7.90 16.08
CA CYS A 155 -7.87 -9.18 16.43
C CYS A 155 -8.51 -9.79 17.68
N CYS A 156 -8.75 -9.01 18.75
CA CYS A 156 -9.41 -9.48 19.95
C CYS A 156 -10.85 -9.96 19.65
N ALA A 157 -11.61 -9.20 18.88
CA ALA A 157 -12.96 -9.56 18.46
C ALA A 157 -13.00 -10.88 17.66
N ALA A 158 -12.02 -11.08 16.77
CA ALA A 158 -11.89 -12.32 16.00
C ALA A 158 -11.53 -13.54 16.90
N LEU A 159 -10.71 -13.33 17.94
CA LEU A 159 -10.35 -14.39 18.88
C LEU A 159 -11.55 -14.76 19.78
N ASP A 160 -12.33 -13.79 20.22
CA ASP A 160 -13.52 -13.99 21.07
C ASP A 160 -14.77 -14.40 20.27
N ASN A 161 -14.67 -14.45 18.93
CA ASN A 161 -15.79 -14.68 18.02
C ASN A 161 -16.96 -13.70 18.25
N GLN A 162 -16.64 -12.43 18.49
CA GLN A 162 -17.59 -11.36 18.75
C GLN A 162 -17.38 -10.20 17.78
N ALA A 163 -18.40 -9.37 17.59
CA ALA A 163 -18.25 -8.14 16.83
C ALA A 163 -17.50 -7.08 17.67
N PRO A 164 -16.59 -6.29 17.08
CA PRO A 164 -15.96 -5.18 17.77
C PRO A 164 -16.97 -4.10 18.12
N LEU A 165 -16.61 -3.24 19.08
CA LEU A 165 -17.48 -2.13 19.49
C LEU A 165 -17.63 -1.11 18.35
N PRO A 166 -18.84 -0.59 18.07
CA PRO A 166 -19.12 0.27 16.88
C PRO A 166 -18.30 1.55 16.79
N TRP A 167 -17.78 2.07 17.92
CA TRP A 167 -16.95 3.29 17.91
C TRP A 167 -15.52 3.05 17.37
N ILE A 168 -15.07 1.80 17.33
CA ILE A 168 -13.72 1.43 16.91
C ILE A 168 -13.49 1.79 15.43
N ASP A 169 -14.51 1.65 14.59
CA ASP A 169 -14.40 1.95 13.16
C ASP A 169 -14.10 3.44 12.90
N ARG A 170 -14.54 4.33 13.81
CA ARG A 170 -14.22 5.77 13.72
C ARG A 170 -12.75 6.09 13.91
N LEU A 171 -11.96 5.17 14.46
CA LEU A 171 -10.51 5.34 14.60
C LEU A 171 -9.81 5.43 13.23
N LEU A 172 -10.39 4.89 12.19
CA LEU A 172 -9.86 4.93 10.83
C LEU A 172 -10.24 6.20 10.07
N ASP A 173 -11.27 6.93 10.48
CA ASP A 173 -11.84 8.06 9.71
C ASP A 173 -10.81 9.17 9.41
N VAL A 174 -9.87 9.41 10.34
CA VAL A 174 -8.83 10.45 10.19
C VAL A 174 -7.81 10.07 9.11
N GLU A 175 -7.56 8.79 8.94
CA GLU A 175 -6.51 8.26 8.04
C GLU A 175 -7.04 7.84 6.67
N ARG A 176 -8.37 7.85 6.48
CA ARG A 176 -8.97 7.47 5.20
C ARG A 176 -8.58 8.43 4.09
N VAL A 177 -8.19 7.85 2.96
CA VAL A 177 -7.98 8.60 1.73
C VAL A 177 -9.34 8.90 1.10
N HIS A 178 -9.74 10.16 1.15
CA HIS A 178 -10.91 10.64 0.44
C HIS A 178 -10.48 11.05 -0.98
N THR A 179 -10.71 10.19 -1.96
CA THR A 179 -10.60 10.61 -3.36
C THR A 179 -11.81 11.50 -3.67
N CYS A 180 -11.57 12.80 -3.84
CA CYS A 180 -12.56 13.68 -4.45
C CYS A 180 -12.75 13.22 -5.90
N GLY A 181 -13.94 12.67 -6.21
CA GLY A 181 -14.35 12.34 -7.57
C GLY A 181 -14.70 13.57 -8.38
#